data_55e85b9fdbf1120bf75795a8de1ef379
#
_entry.id   55e85b9fdbf1120bf75795a8de1ef379
#
_cell.length_a   1.000
_cell.length_b   1.000
_cell.length_c   1.000
_cell.angle_alpha   90.00
_cell.angle_beta   90.00
_cell.angle_gamma   90.00
#
_symmetry.space_group_name_H-M   'P 1'
#
loop_
_entity.id
_entity.type
_entity.pdbx_description
1 polymer ?
#
loop_
_entity_poly.entity_id
_entity_poly.type
_entity_poly.pdbx_seq_one_letter_code
_entity_poly.pdbx_strand_id
1 'polypeptide(L)'
;IYQRIGLEGPEYYEKKLNNDFGSLPQSRTIENGPYRDNVTDYIWEYKEGSDMQINEVIEHLLHTITNVAFAIQFSDWNWEDPSSDIRLATKEAIDNGIFNISDYQEIINRGDTEGFYKAITTEFAYWLIAVEWGYGDFLELPNSEFRLRNQNEIAKTLPIGHRMYKCYVEKILSPPEFKNLFSIFPTNRKVAYEVKNNQFEEFDCSNVIDESNERKRNKD
;
A
#
# COMPACT_ATOMS: atom_id res chain seq x y z
N ILE A 1 -6.88 -0.09 14.77
CA ILE A 1 -5.69 -0.56 14.05
C ILE A 1 -4.56 -0.63 15.06
N TYR A 2 -3.99 -1.82 15.21
CA TYR A 2 -2.83 -2.03 16.06
C TYR A 2 -1.64 -2.32 15.17
N GLN A 3 -0.65 -1.46 15.22
CA GLN A 3 0.63 -1.74 14.60
C GLN A 3 1.65 -2.02 15.67
N ARG A 4 2.47 -3.01 15.45
CA ARG A 4 3.50 -3.43 16.39
C ARG A 4 4.84 -3.54 15.70
N ILE A 5 5.82 -2.91 16.28
CA ILE A 5 7.20 -2.99 15.85
C ILE A 5 7.91 -4.05 16.68
N GLY A 6 8.67 -4.92 16.05
CA GLY A 6 9.43 -5.95 16.76
C GLY A 6 10.58 -6.54 15.96
N LEU A 7 11.47 -7.24 16.71
CA LEU A 7 12.71 -7.82 16.16
C LEU A 7 12.58 -9.27 15.73
N GLU A 8 11.40 -9.87 15.87
CA GLU A 8 11.19 -11.30 15.71
C GLU A 8 10.16 -11.61 14.64
N GLY A 9 10.26 -12.78 14.05
CA GLY A 9 9.43 -13.19 12.92
C GLY A 9 7.94 -13.30 13.17
N PRO A 10 7.14 -13.39 12.09
CA PRO A 10 5.67 -13.44 12.14
C PRO A 10 5.12 -14.47 13.12
N GLU A 11 5.70 -15.66 13.15
CA GLU A 11 5.26 -16.77 14.04
C GLU A 11 5.31 -16.42 15.53
N TYR A 12 6.32 -15.65 15.93
CA TYR A 12 6.43 -15.17 17.29
C TYR A 12 5.31 -14.19 17.62
N TYR A 13 5.02 -13.29 16.69
CA TYR A 13 3.99 -12.27 16.89
C TYR A 13 2.58 -12.83 16.87
N GLU A 14 2.27 -13.74 15.99
CA GLU A 14 0.99 -14.45 16.00
C GLU A 14 0.71 -15.11 17.36
N LYS A 15 1.70 -15.83 17.89
CA LYS A 15 1.59 -16.47 19.18
C LYS A 15 1.44 -15.47 20.33
N LYS A 16 2.17 -14.37 20.27
CA LYS A 16 2.10 -13.33 21.29
C LYS A 16 0.82 -12.50 21.19
N LEU A 17 0.36 -12.18 20.00
CA LEU A 17 -0.92 -11.49 19.78
C LEU A 17 -2.10 -12.29 20.31
N ASN A 18 -2.14 -13.58 20.07
CA ASN A 18 -3.18 -14.44 20.62
C ASN A 18 -3.20 -14.41 22.16
N ASN A 19 -2.04 -14.23 22.80
CA ASN A 19 -1.95 -14.12 24.25
C ASN A 19 -2.25 -12.70 24.76
N ASP A 20 -1.73 -11.66 24.07
CA ASP A 20 -1.79 -10.27 24.55
C ASP A 20 -3.12 -9.57 24.14
N PHE A 21 -3.69 -9.93 22.99
CA PHE A 21 -4.83 -9.23 22.38
C PHE A 21 -6.03 -10.11 22.06
N GLY A 22 -5.92 -11.42 22.15
CA GLY A 22 -7.01 -12.35 21.81
C GLY A 22 -8.28 -12.20 22.66
N SER A 23 -8.21 -11.45 23.75
CA SER A 23 -9.35 -11.12 24.62
C SER A 23 -9.96 -9.74 24.36
N LEU A 24 -9.37 -8.91 23.49
CA LEU A 24 -9.91 -7.58 23.22
C LEU A 24 -11.22 -7.68 22.43
N PRO A 25 -12.27 -6.97 22.84
CA PRO A 25 -13.55 -6.96 22.11
C PRO A 25 -13.42 -6.56 20.65
N GLN A 26 -12.48 -5.65 20.36
CA GLN A 26 -12.20 -5.18 19.01
C GLN A 26 -11.63 -6.31 18.12
N SER A 27 -10.73 -7.16 18.64
CA SER A 27 -10.18 -8.26 17.86
C SER A 27 -11.29 -9.25 17.46
N ARG A 28 -12.25 -9.55 18.36
CA ARG A 28 -13.37 -10.43 18.07
C ARG A 28 -14.34 -9.85 17.04
N THR A 29 -14.59 -8.56 17.09
CA THR A 29 -15.46 -7.88 16.12
C THR A 29 -14.84 -7.91 14.71
N ILE A 30 -13.53 -7.87 14.64
CA ILE A 30 -12.76 -7.85 13.40
C ILE A 30 -12.58 -9.26 12.83
N GLU A 31 -12.37 -10.28 13.69
CA GLU A 31 -12.34 -11.69 13.28
C GLU A 31 -13.59 -12.15 12.53
N ASN A 32 -14.73 -11.52 12.77
CA ASN A 32 -16.00 -11.84 12.12
C ASN A 32 -16.37 -10.90 10.97
N GLY A 33 -15.53 -9.90 10.66
CA GLY A 33 -15.74 -8.96 9.57
C GLY A 33 -14.98 -9.35 8.30
N PRO A 34 -15.37 -8.76 7.14
CA PRO A 34 -14.69 -9.02 5.86
C PRO A 34 -13.22 -8.55 5.84
N TYR A 35 -12.82 -7.74 6.82
CA TYR A 35 -11.47 -7.16 6.90
C TYR A 35 -10.70 -7.63 8.14
N ARG A 36 -11.09 -8.76 8.71
CA ARG A 36 -10.52 -9.32 9.95
C ARG A 36 -8.99 -9.40 9.95
N ASP A 37 -8.39 -9.71 8.81
CA ASP A 37 -6.96 -9.96 8.68
C ASP A 37 -6.13 -8.66 8.55
N ASN A 38 -6.79 -7.49 8.45
CA ASN A 38 -6.13 -6.21 8.20
C ASN A 38 -6.10 -5.27 9.42
N VAL A 39 -6.43 -5.76 10.58
CA VAL A 39 -6.52 -4.91 11.78
C VAL A 39 -5.26 -4.94 12.60
N THR A 40 -4.51 -5.99 12.48
CA THR A 40 -3.21 -6.11 13.12
C THR A 40 -2.17 -6.35 12.04
N ASP A 41 -1.20 -5.48 12.01
CA ASP A 41 -0.10 -5.53 11.10
C ASP A 41 1.22 -5.57 11.85
N TYR A 42 2.23 -6.21 11.27
CA TYR A 42 3.53 -6.39 11.89
C TYR A 42 4.55 -5.50 11.16
N ILE A 43 5.18 -4.63 11.92
CA ILE A 43 6.29 -3.83 11.43
C ILE A 43 7.57 -4.35 12.07
N TRP A 44 8.52 -4.72 11.22
CA TRP A 44 9.82 -5.19 11.65
C TRP A 44 10.66 -4.04 12.21
N GLU A 45 11.32 -4.27 13.33
CA GLU A 45 12.31 -3.33 13.86
C GLU A 45 13.71 -3.71 13.35
N TYR A 46 14.33 -2.81 12.62
CA TYR A 46 15.69 -2.97 12.15
C TYR A 46 16.69 -2.36 13.15
N LYS A 47 17.69 -3.15 13.55
CA LYS A 47 18.73 -2.70 14.49
C LYS A 47 19.70 -1.71 13.85
N GLU A 48 19.92 -1.88 12.57
CA GLU A 48 20.90 -1.13 11.79
C GLU A 48 20.19 -0.50 10.60
N GLY A 49 20.06 0.80 10.60
CA GLY A 49 19.48 1.49 9.45
C GLY A 49 18.01 1.81 9.64
N SER A 50 17.79 2.92 10.22
CA SER A 50 16.48 3.54 10.36
C SER A 50 15.77 3.81 9.03
N ASP A 51 16.49 3.78 7.89
CA ASP A 51 15.91 3.90 6.57
C ASP A 51 14.98 2.74 6.27
N MET A 52 15.42 1.51 6.58
CA MET A 52 14.56 0.32 6.46
C MET A 52 13.37 0.40 7.39
N GLN A 53 13.56 0.90 8.62
CA GLN A 53 12.46 1.10 9.57
C GLN A 53 11.45 2.13 9.07
N ILE A 54 11.89 3.21 8.45
CA ILE A 54 11.01 4.21 7.84
C ILE A 54 10.20 3.59 6.70
N ASN A 55 10.86 2.80 5.85
CA ASN A 55 10.22 2.10 4.75
C ASN A 55 9.10 1.17 5.25
N GLU A 56 9.42 0.29 6.19
CA GLU A 56 8.47 -0.62 6.82
C GLU A 56 7.25 0.10 7.42
N VAL A 57 7.48 1.20 8.13
CA VAL A 57 6.39 1.96 8.72
C VAL A 57 5.47 2.57 7.66
N ILE A 58 6.04 3.13 6.59
CA ILE A 58 5.25 3.72 5.49
C ILE A 58 4.47 2.63 4.76
N GLU A 59 5.14 1.53 4.43
CA GLU A 59 4.57 0.39 3.73
C GLU A 59 3.35 -0.17 4.47
N HIS A 60 3.52 -0.56 5.70
CA HIS A 60 2.45 -1.16 6.49
C HIS A 60 1.31 -0.19 6.83
N LEU A 61 1.61 1.10 7.00
CA LEU A 61 0.55 2.12 7.11
C LEU A 61 -0.25 2.23 5.82
N LEU A 62 0.41 2.25 4.67
CA LEU A 62 -0.26 2.29 3.37
C LEU A 62 -1.05 1.01 3.11
N HIS A 63 -0.53 -0.17 3.46
CA HIS A 63 -1.27 -1.44 3.40
C HIS A 63 -2.59 -1.33 4.16
N THR A 64 -2.54 -0.85 5.39
CA THR A 64 -3.76 -0.68 6.21
C THR A 64 -4.74 0.31 5.59
N ILE A 65 -4.24 1.45 5.09
CA ILE A 65 -5.09 2.49 4.50
C ILE A 65 -5.74 1.98 3.20
N THR A 66 -4.99 1.35 2.32
CA THR A 66 -5.48 0.91 1.01
C THR A 66 -6.38 -0.31 1.11
N ASN A 67 -5.97 -1.33 1.86
CA ASN A 67 -6.73 -2.58 1.99
C ASN A 67 -7.97 -2.48 2.86
N VAL A 68 -8.00 -1.53 3.81
CA VAL A 68 -9.14 -1.39 4.71
C VAL A 68 -9.91 -0.14 4.39
N ALA A 69 -9.32 1.04 4.58
CA ALA A 69 -10.07 2.28 4.48
C ALA A 69 -10.54 2.56 3.05
N PHE A 70 -9.65 2.45 2.07
CA PHE A 70 -9.99 2.70 0.67
C PHE A 70 -10.87 1.59 0.09
N ALA A 71 -10.58 0.33 0.39
CA ALA A 71 -11.38 -0.80 -0.09
C ALA A 71 -12.84 -0.76 0.43
N ILE A 72 -13.06 -0.27 1.64
CA ILE A 72 -14.41 -0.07 2.19
C ILE A 72 -15.10 1.13 1.52
N GLN A 73 -14.37 2.24 1.36
CA GLN A 73 -14.94 3.50 0.94
C GLN A 73 -15.15 3.58 -0.58
N PHE A 74 -14.26 2.98 -1.37
CA PHE A 74 -14.21 3.11 -2.81
C PHE A 74 -14.22 1.73 -3.48
N SER A 75 -15.23 1.47 -4.32
CA SER A 75 -15.32 0.21 -5.08
C SER A 75 -14.09 -0.05 -5.97
N ASP A 76 -13.48 1.03 -6.49
CA ASP A 76 -12.32 0.95 -7.37
C ASP A 76 -11.04 0.50 -6.64
N TRP A 77 -11.05 0.54 -5.30
CA TRP A 77 -9.98 0.03 -4.44
C TRP A 77 -10.27 -1.37 -3.86
N ASN A 78 -11.38 -1.98 -4.24
CA ASN A 78 -11.71 -3.31 -3.74
C ASN A 78 -10.89 -4.39 -4.44
N TRP A 79 -9.87 -4.90 -3.76
CA TRP A 79 -8.98 -5.95 -4.27
C TRP A 79 -9.69 -7.30 -4.51
N GLU A 80 -10.84 -7.56 -3.90
CA GLU A 80 -11.65 -8.75 -4.10
C GLU A 80 -12.39 -8.74 -5.46
N ASP A 81 -12.67 -7.55 -5.99
CA ASP A 81 -13.34 -7.40 -7.29
C ASP A 81 -12.32 -7.42 -8.43
N PRO A 82 -12.31 -8.46 -9.29
CA PRO A 82 -11.39 -8.53 -10.42
C PRO A 82 -11.53 -7.39 -11.42
N SER A 83 -12.65 -6.68 -11.42
CA SER A 83 -12.93 -5.55 -12.32
C SER A 83 -12.60 -4.20 -11.69
N SER A 84 -12.17 -4.15 -10.44
CA SER A 84 -11.78 -2.90 -9.77
C SER A 84 -10.54 -2.28 -10.42
N ASP A 85 -10.45 -0.97 -10.38
CA ASP A 85 -9.32 -0.24 -10.96
C ASP A 85 -7.98 -0.64 -10.31
N ILE A 86 -7.96 -0.93 -9.00
CA ILE A 86 -6.72 -1.37 -8.34
C ILE A 86 -6.24 -2.73 -8.87
N ARG A 87 -7.16 -3.66 -9.16
CA ARG A 87 -6.83 -4.95 -9.78
C ARG A 87 -6.35 -4.77 -11.22
N LEU A 88 -6.99 -3.90 -11.98
CA LEU A 88 -6.60 -3.58 -13.36
C LEU A 88 -5.24 -2.87 -13.41
N ALA A 89 -4.99 -1.91 -12.51
CA ALA A 89 -3.71 -1.22 -12.40
C ALA A 89 -2.57 -2.17 -11.98
N THR A 90 -2.83 -3.09 -11.03
CA THR A 90 -1.87 -4.12 -10.65
C THR A 90 -1.52 -5.01 -11.84
N LYS A 91 -2.53 -5.44 -12.59
CA LYS A 91 -2.34 -6.23 -13.80
C LYS A 91 -1.55 -5.47 -14.87
N GLU A 92 -1.88 -4.20 -15.10
CA GLU A 92 -1.14 -3.32 -16.02
C GLU A 92 0.36 -3.27 -15.67
N ALA A 93 0.69 -3.12 -14.40
CA ALA A 93 2.07 -3.07 -13.93
C ALA A 93 2.81 -4.41 -14.13
N ILE A 94 2.15 -5.53 -13.91
CA ILE A 94 2.70 -6.87 -14.13
C ILE A 94 2.93 -7.12 -15.64
N ASP A 95 1.92 -6.84 -16.46
CA ASP A 95 1.97 -7.06 -17.91
C ASP A 95 3.05 -6.22 -18.58
N ASN A 96 3.30 -5.02 -18.09
CA ASN A 96 4.36 -4.11 -18.56
C ASN A 96 5.74 -4.45 -17.98
N GLY A 97 5.88 -5.46 -17.12
CA GLY A 97 7.13 -5.86 -16.48
C GLY A 97 7.66 -4.83 -15.49
N ILE A 98 6.78 -3.99 -14.94
CA ILE A 98 7.11 -2.95 -13.96
C ILE A 98 7.08 -3.52 -12.55
N PHE A 99 6.10 -4.34 -12.22
CA PHE A 99 5.93 -5.01 -10.94
C PHE A 99 6.25 -6.50 -11.09
N ASN A 100 7.27 -6.96 -10.38
CA ASN A 100 7.71 -8.35 -10.37
C ASN A 100 7.07 -9.09 -9.20
N ILE A 101 6.30 -10.11 -9.52
CA ILE A 101 5.53 -10.90 -8.56
C ILE A 101 6.16 -12.27 -8.24
N SER A 102 7.44 -12.48 -8.54
CA SER A 102 8.11 -13.77 -8.33
C SER A 102 8.06 -14.23 -6.87
N ASP A 103 8.16 -13.31 -5.94
CA ASP A 103 8.21 -13.61 -4.50
C ASP A 103 6.84 -14.04 -3.95
N TYR A 104 5.76 -13.77 -4.68
CA TYR A 104 4.39 -14.15 -4.31
C TYR A 104 3.93 -15.49 -4.90
N GLN A 105 4.74 -16.16 -5.73
CA GLN A 105 4.37 -17.40 -6.40
C GLN A 105 4.06 -18.55 -5.44
N GLU A 106 4.68 -18.57 -4.27
CA GLU A 106 4.40 -19.59 -3.26
C GLU A 106 2.96 -19.53 -2.74
N ILE A 107 2.36 -18.33 -2.71
CA ILE A 107 0.98 -18.16 -2.26
C ILE A 107 0.02 -18.87 -3.22
N ILE A 108 0.19 -18.67 -4.53
CA ILE A 108 -0.66 -19.33 -5.52
C ILE A 108 -0.35 -20.82 -5.66
N ASN A 109 0.91 -21.23 -5.51
CA ASN A 109 1.32 -22.63 -5.59
C ASN A 109 0.70 -23.49 -4.49
N ARG A 110 0.42 -22.93 -3.31
CA ARG A 110 -0.32 -23.62 -2.24
C ARG A 110 -1.84 -23.55 -2.38
N GLY A 111 -2.36 -22.99 -3.48
CA GLY A 111 -3.79 -22.93 -3.80
C GLY A 111 -4.54 -21.72 -3.18
N ASP A 112 -3.83 -20.78 -2.58
CA ASP A 112 -4.42 -19.59 -1.97
C ASP A 112 -4.52 -18.44 -2.98
N THR A 113 -5.48 -18.56 -3.89
CA THR A 113 -5.70 -17.59 -4.96
C THR A 113 -6.14 -16.21 -4.40
N GLU A 114 -6.98 -16.20 -3.37
CA GLU A 114 -7.46 -14.98 -2.73
C GLU A 114 -6.30 -14.26 -2.05
N GLY A 115 -5.53 -14.95 -1.22
CA GLY A 115 -4.34 -14.41 -0.56
C GLY A 115 -3.30 -13.89 -1.56
N PHE A 116 -3.14 -14.58 -2.70
CA PHE A 116 -2.25 -14.10 -3.76
C PHE A 116 -2.69 -12.74 -4.31
N TYR A 117 -3.95 -12.60 -4.70
CA TYR A 117 -4.42 -11.33 -5.25
C TYR A 117 -4.45 -10.21 -4.22
N LYS A 118 -4.77 -10.53 -2.98
CA LYS A 118 -4.67 -9.58 -1.88
C LYS A 118 -3.23 -9.07 -1.74
N ALA A 119 -2.25 -9.97 -1.63
CA ALA A 119 -0.84 -9.63 -1.46
C ALA A 119 -0.33 -8.75 -2.60
N ILE A 120 -0.44 -9.19 -3.86
CA ILE A 120 0.11 -8.43 -4.99
C ILE A 120 -0.57 -7.07 -5.19
N THR A 121 -1.86 -6.96 -4.86
CA THR A 121 -2.58 -5.67 -4.97
C THR A 121 -2.16 -4.72 -3.87
N THR A 122 -1.93 -5.24 -2.67
CA THR A 122 -1.46 -4.48 -1.51
C THR A 122 -0.09 -3.88 -1.76
N GLU A 123 0.85 -4.71 -2.20
CA GLU A 123 2.22 -4.30 -2.50
C GLU A 123 2.28 -3.33 -3.67
N PHE A 124 1.53 -3.60 -4.73
CA PHE A 124 1.45 -2.67 -5.85
C PHE A 124 0.93 -1.29 -5.41
N ALA A 125 -0.10 -1.24 -4.56
CA ALA A 125 -0.65 0.01 -4.04
C ALA A 125 0.39 0.81 -3.23
N TYR A 126 1.20 0.13 -2.42
CA TYR A 126 2.32 0.73 -1.71
C TYR A 126 3.34 1.35 -2.68
N TRP A 127 3.86 0.56 -3.64
CA TRP A 127 4.83 1.05 -4.61
C TRP A 127 4.31 2.23 -5.42
N LEU A 128 3.07 2.14 -5.91
CA LEU A 128 2.43 3.21 -6.64
C LEU A 128 2.43 4.52 -5.84
N ILE A 129 1.93 4.48 -4.61
CA ILE A 129 1.78 5.66 -3.76
C ILE A 129 3.16 6.22 -3.37
N ALA A 130 4.09 5.36 -2.99
CA ALA A 130 5.43 5.79 -2.58
C ALA A 130 6.20 6.46 -3.72
N VAL A 131 6.08 5.96 -4.95
CA VAL A 131 6.71 6.57 -6.12
C VAL A 131 6.04 7.88 -6.52
N GLU A 132 4.71 7.95 -6.46
CA GLU A 132 3.95 9.17 -6.69
C GLU A 132 4.24 10.26 -5.63
N TRP A 133 4.58 9.86 -4.39
CA TRP A 133 5.07 10.77 -3.35
C TRP A 133 6.52 11.23 -3.57
N GLY A 134 7.21 10.71 -4.58
CA GLY A 134 8.58 11.07 -4.91
C GLY A 134 9.63 10.32 -4.08
N TYR A 135 9.27 9.19 -3.49
CA TYR A 135 10.18 8.39 -2.65
C TYR A 135 11.08 7.44 -3.44
N GLY A 136 11.03 7.45 -4.78
CA GLY A 136 11.77 6.50 -5.60
C GLY A 136 13.27 6.46 -5.35
N ASP A 137 13.92 7.60 -5.11
CA ASP A 137 15.34 7.64 -4.77
C ASP A 137 15.62 7.14 -3.33
N PHE A 138 14.71 7.42 -2.39
CA PHE A 138 14.79 6.90 -1.03
C PHE A 138 14.64 5.38 -0.99
N LEU A 139 13.76 4.83 -1.82
CA LEU A 139 13.50 3.39 -1.96
C LEU A 139 14.50 2.69 -2.88
N GLU A 140 15.53 3.41 -3.35
CA GLU A 140 16.56 2.87 -4.26
C GLU A 140 16.00 2.25 -5.54
N LEU A 141 14.92 2.86 -6.09
CA LEU A 141 14.32 2.39 -7.33
C LEU A 141 15.17 2.79 -8.57
N PRO A 142 15.15 2.00 -9.64
CA PRO A 142 14.47 0.71 -9.77
C PRO A 142 15.15 -0.40 -8.97
N ASN A 143 14.36 -1.31 -8.40
CA ASN A 143 14.85 -2.50 -7.71
C ASN A 143 14.35 -3.79 -8.37
N SER A 144 14.50 -4.94 -7.68
CA SER A 144 14.07 -6.24 -8.19
C SER A 144 12.55 -6.38 -8.27
N GLU A 145 11.81 -5.65 -7.48
CA GLU A 145 10.36 -5.75 -7.37
C GLU A 145 9.63 -4.68 -8.19
N PHE A 146 10.05 -3.42 -8.09
CA PHE A 146 9.40 -2.30 -8.80
C PHE A 146 10.39 -1.46 -9.60
N ARG A 147 10.02 -1.06 -10.83
CA ARG A 147 10.97 -0.51 -11.80
C ARG A 147 10.85 0.98 -12.06
N LEU A 148 9.78 1.64 -11.66
CA LEU A 148 9.58 3.08 -11.88
C LEU A 148 10.07 3.89 -10.69
N ARG A 149 10.63 5.09 -10.95
CA ARG A 149 11.30 5.91 -9.93
C ARG A 149 10.55 7.18 -9.56
N ASN A 150 9.70 7.65 -10.45
CA ASN A 150 9.08 8.97 -10.29
C ASN A 150 7.70 9.04 -10.94
N GLN A 151 6.98 10.07 -10.58
CA GLN A 151 5.62 10.34 -11.02
C GLN A 151 5.47 10.40 -12.54
N ASN A 152 6.43 11.00 -13.25
CA ASN A 152 6.36 11.10 -14.72
C ASN A 152 6.44 9.73 -15.38
N GLU A 153 7.24 8.82 -14.82
CA GLU A 153 7.33 7.44 -15.31
C GLU A 153 6.02 6.69 -15.03
N ILE A 154 5.42 6.87 -13.84
CA ILE A 154 4.10 6.30 -13.52
C ILE A 154 3.05 6.81 -14.51
N ALA A 155 2.91 8.13 -14.66
CA ALA A 155 1.91 8.74 -15.54
C ALA A 155 1.99 8.22 -16.99
N LYS A 156 3.21 7.99 -17.48
CA LYS A 156 3.45 7.50 -18.85
C LYS A 156 3.19 6.01 -19.01
N THR A 157 3.53 5.19 -18.00
CA THR A 157 3.63 3.73 -18.14
C THR A 157 2.47 3.00 -17.49
N LEU A 158 1.90 3.58 -16.43
CA LEU A 158 0.80 3.02 -15.64
C LEU A 158 -0.37 4.03 -15.53
N PRO A 159 -1.03 4.38 -16.64
CA PRO A 159 -2.08 5.40 -16.65
C PRO A 159 -3.25 5.08 -15.71
N ILE A 160 -3.63 3.81 -15.54
CA ILE A 160 -4.68 3.44 -14.59
C ILE A 160 -4.22 3.74 -13.15
N GLY A 161 -3.01 3.30 -12.78
CA GLY A 161 -2.43 3.56 -11.47
C GLY A 161 -2.29 5.06 -11.18
N HIS A 162 -1.79 5.83 -12.14
CA HIS A 162 -1.66 7.29 -12.02
C HIS A 162 -3.02 7.96 -11.76
N ARG A 163 -4.05 7.57 -12.51
CA ARG A 163 -5.41 8.07 -12.30
C ARG A 163 -5.90 7.76 -10.89
N MET A 164 -5.70 6.54 -10.40
CA MET A 164 -6.09 6.16 -9.04
C MET A 164 -5.40 7.02 -7.99
N TYR A 165 -4.08 7.26 -8.15
CA TYR A 165 -3.37 8.15 -7.26
C TYR A 165 -3.96 9.57 -7.29
N LYS A 166 -4.11 10.18 -8.45
CA LYS A 166 -4.61 11.55 -8.62
C LYS A 166 -6.02 11.75 -8.12
N CYS A 167 -6.90 10.74 -8.32
CA CYS A 167 -8.33 10.88 -8.02
C CYS A 167 -8.70 10.50 -6.59
N TYR A 168 -7.91 9.67 -5.94
CA TYR A 168 -8.19 9.20 -4.57
C TYR A 168 -7.09 9.59 -3.60
N VAL A 169 -5.88 9.13 -3.82
CA VAL A 169 -4.79 9.24 -2.84
C VAL A 169 -4.39 10.69 -2.60
N GLU A 170 -4.09 11.43 -3.66
CA GLU A 170 -3.63 12.82 -3.60
C GLU A 170 -4.65 13.76 -2.92
N LYS A 171 -5.95 13.41 -2.99
CA LYS A 171 -7.02 14.20 -2.36
C LYS A 171 -7.24 13.91 -0.88
N ILE A 172 -6.72 12.79 -0.39
CA ILE A 172 -7.00 12.30 0.96
C ILE A 172 -5.75 12.23 1.81
N LEU A 173 -4.64 11.81 1.21
CA LEU A 173 -3.37 11.61 1.89
C LEU A 173 -2.34 12.66 1.49
N SER A 174 -1.56 13.09 2.45
CA SER A 174 -0.37 13.91 2.21
C SER A 174 0.88 13.08 2.50
N PRO A 175 1.93 13.16 1.66
CA PRO A 175 3.18 12.46 1.92
C PRO A 175 3.79 12.95 3.22
N PRO A 176 4.29 12.04 4.08
CA PRO A 176 5.05 12.42 5.25
C PRO A 176 6.30 13.21 4.86
N GLU A 177 6.61 14.27 5.57
CA GLU A 177 7.86 14.99 5.36
C GLU A 177 9.05 14.19 5.92
N PHE A 178 10.08 13.97 5.12
CA PHE A 178 11.27 13.22 5.54
C PHE A 178 11.93 13.76 6.81
N LYS A 179 11.94 15.08 6.99
CA LYS A 179 12.48 15.68 8.23
C LYS A 179 11.76 15.18 9.49
N ASN A 180 10.45 14.93 9.39
CA ASN A 180 9.64 14.42 10.50
C ASN A 180 9.91 12.91 10.70
N LEU A 181 9.98 12.15 9.61
CA LEU A 181 10.34 10.74 9.67
C LEU A 181 11.72 10.53 10.29
N PHE A 182 12.74 11.29 9.85
CA PHE A 182 14.09 11.20 10.37
C PHE A 182 14.22 11.71 11.83
N SER A 183 13.29 12.53 12.30
CA SER A 183 13.27 12.92 13.72
C SER A 183 12.78 11.78 14.63
N ILE A 184 11.93 10.91 14.09
CA ILE A 184 11.38 9.74 14.80
C ILE A 184 12.32 8.54 14.66
N PHE A 185 12.86 8.35 13.45
CA PHE A 185 13.74 7.25 13.10
C PHE A 185 15.11 7.80 12.67
N PRO A 186 16.07 7.92 13.61
CA PRO A 186 17.39 8.48 13.30
C PRO A 186 18.08 7.66 12.20
N THR A 187 18.54 8.30 11.15
CA THR A 187 19.23 7.69 10.03
C THR A 187 20.66 8.17 9.90
N ASN A 188 21.55 7.28 9.43
CA ASN A 188 22.92 7.64 9.07
C ASN A 188 23.03 8.22 7.64
N ARG A 189 21.98 8.17 6.86
CA ARG A 189 21.98 8.74 5.51
C ARG A 189 21.92 10.27 5.58
N LYS A 190 22.89 10.90 4.92
CA LYS A 190 22.84 12.33 4.61
C LYS A 190 22.04 12.51 3.32
N VAL A 191 20.74 12.37 3.40
CA VAL A 191 19.89 12.57 2.23
C VAL A 191 19.19 13.90 2.38
N ALA A 192 19.59 14.87 1.56
CA ALA A 192 18.84 16.10 1.38
C ALA A 192 17.68 15.80 0.41
N TYR A 193 16.55 15.38 0.93
CA TYR A 193 15.33 15.34 0.14
C TYR A 193 14.67 16.71 0.19
N GLU A 194 14.82 17.47 -0.85
CA GLU A 194 13.90 18.54 -1.14
C GLU A 194 12.64 17.91 -1.74
N VAL A 195 11.56 17.93 -0.99
CA VAL A 195 10.23 17.67 -1.57
C VAL A 195 10.03 18.75 -2.62
N LYS A 196 10.18 18.38 -3.88
CA LYS A 196 9.78 19.26 -4.97
C LYS A 196 8.29 19.45 -4.81
N ASN A 197 7.86 20.66 -4.48
CA ASN A 197 6.46 21.05 -4.55
C ASN A 197 6.02 20.80 -5.99
N ASN A 198 5.45 19.64 -6.24
CA ASN A 198 4.80 19.36 -7.49
C ASN A 198 3.66 20.35 -7.62
N GLN A 199 3.67 21.15 -8.66
CA GLN A 199 2.52 21.96 -9.01
C GLN A 199 1.38 20.97 -9.24
N PHE A 200 0.32 21.09 -8.47
CA PHE A 200 -0.88 20.28 -8.64
C PHE A 200 -1.46 20.64 -10.01
N GLU A 201 -1.20 19.81 -11.02
CA GLU A 201 -1.98 19.86 -12.25
C GLU A 201 -3.37 19.34 -11.93
N GLU A 202 -4.37 20.12 -12.35
CA GLU A 202 -5.77 19.74 -12.18
C GLU A 202 -6.03 18.50 -13.04
N PHE A 203 -6.23 17.35 -12.39
CA PHE A 203 -6.49 16.08 -13.05
C PHE A 203 -7.99 15.85 -13.13
N ASP A 204 -8.50 15.55 -14.33
CA ASP A 204 -9.93 15.29 -14.55
C ASP A 204 -10.31 13.91 -13.98
N CYS A 205 -11.04 13.94 -12.87
CA CYS A 205 -11.55 12.75 -12.19
C CYS A 205 -13.07 12.55 -12.37
N SER A 206 -13.71 13.30 -13.25
CA SER A 206 -15.17 13.28 -13.39
C SER A 206 -15.73 11.90 -13.73
N ASN A 207 -15.03 11.15 -14.56
CA ASN A 207 -15.46 9.80 -14.96
C ASN A 207 -15.36 8.76 -13.84
N VAL A 208 -14.45 8.97 -12.88
CA VAL A 208 -14.21 8.02 -11.78
C VAL A 208 -15.30 8.09 -10.71
N ILE A 209 -15.75 9.29 -10.39
CA ILE A 209 -16.75 9.51 -9.33
C ILE A 209 -18.15 9.09 -9.79
N ASP A 210 -18.48 9.27 -11.06
CA ASP A 210 -19.80 8.91 -11.61
C ASP A 210 -19.98 7.39 -11.70
N GLU A 211 -18.96 6.65 -12.14
CA GLU A 211 -19.04 5.19 -12.22
C GLU A 211 -19.18 4.53 -10.84
N SER A 212 -18.51 5.04 -9.80
CA SER A 212 -18.62 4.51 -8.45
C SER A 212 -20.04 4.71 -7.85
N ASN A 213 -20.70 5.82 -8.19
CA ASN A 213 -22.07 6.10 -7.76
C ASN A 213 -23.11 5.28 -8.52
N GLU A 214 -22.90 4.98 -9.80
CA GLU A 214 -23.77 4.12 -10.59
C GLU A 214 -23.68 2.65 -10.14
N ARG A 215 -22.49 2.15 -9.81
CA ARG A 215 -22.30 0.79 -9.28
C ARG A 215 -22.97 0.59 -7.92
N LYS A 216 -23.03 1.62 -7.07
CA LYS A 216 -23.78 1.58 -5.80
C LYS A 216 -25.29 1.56 -6.01
N ARG A 217 -25.83 2.31 -6.99
CA ARG A 217 -27.26 2.34 -7.30
C ARG A 217 -27.80 1.04 -7.91
N ASN A 218 -26.92 0.24 -8.54
CA ASN A 218 -27.30 -1.03 -9.16
C ASN A 218 -27.17 -2.25 -8.23
N LYS A 219 -26.75 -2.06 -6.98
CA LYS A 219 -26.66 -3.12 -5.95
C LYS A 219 -27.77 -3.07 -4.90
N ASP A 220 -28.60 -2.03 -4.93
CA ASP A 220 -29.84 -1.87 -4.15
C ASP A 220 -31.06 -2.28 -5.00
#